data_23b3593a65016bb300e0f86bb430822c
#
_entry.id   23b3593a65016bb300e0f86bb430822c
#
_cell.length_a   1.000
_cell.length_b   1.000
_cell.length_c   1.000
_cell.angle_alpha   90.00
_cell.angle_beta   90.00
_cell.angle_gamma   90.00
#
_symmetry.space_group_name_H-M   'P 1'
#
loop_
_entity.id
_entity.type
_entity.pdbx_description
1 polymer ?
#
loop_
_entity_poly.entity_id
_entity_poly.type
_entity_poly.pdbx_seq_one_letter_code
_entity_poly.pdbx_strand_id
1 'polypeptide(L)'
;EELVGFGRYAWLGALEPLGARDRAAIADAMARADVAGLTGRRIDTLSGGEWQRVRIARALAQEPAILLLDEPTASLDLGHEMEIFELLRRLTDGGIASLVVTHHLNLAARFADAMVLMNEGRAVASGPPAQVLEAGLVERVFAWPVAIRDEDGVPQIVPRRRPDGV
;
A
#
# COMPACT_ATOMS: atom_id res chain seq x y z
N GLU A 1 -10.50 12.01 -13.79
CA GLU A 1 -11.12 10.92 -14.57
C GLU A 1 -10.20 10.42 -15.68
N GLU A 2 -9.68 11.30 -16.56
CA GLU A 2 -8.80 10.91 -17.68
C GLU A 2 -7.61 10.06 -17.24
N LEU A 3 -6.91 10.45 -16.15
CA LEU A 3 -5.77 9.70 -15.63
C LEU A 3 -6.15 8.29 -15.17
N VAL A 4 -7.30 8.13 -14.54
CA VAL A 4 -7.82 6.80 -14.13
C VAL A 4 -8.17 5.98 -15.37
N GLY A 5 -8.69 6.63 -16.42
CA GLY A 5 -8.98 6.03 -17.72
C GLY A 5 -7.78 5.36 -18.39
N PHE A 6 -6.54 5.83 -18.13
CA PHE A 6 -5.33 5.16 -18.64
C PHE A 6 -5.19 3.70 -18.13
N GLY A 7 -5.84 3.35 -17.01
CA GLY A 7 -5.92 1.97 -16.55
C GLY A 7 -6.63 1.04 -17.54
N ARG A 8 -7.51 1.59 -18.39
CA ARG A 8 -8.26 0.79 -19.39
C ARG A 8 -7.47 0.46 -20.64
N TYR A 9 -6.35 1.11 -20.89
CA TYR A 9 -5.56 0.89 -22.11
C TYR A 9 -5.10 -0.56 -22.30
N ALA A 10 -4.96 -1.33 -21.21
CA ALA A 10 -4.66 -2.76 -21.30
C ALA A 10 -5.78 -3.60 -21.94
N TRP A 11 -7.00 -3.04 -22.00
CA TRP A 11 -8.20 -3.71 -22.51
C TRP A 11 -8.65 -3.20 -23.90
N LEU A 12 -8.06 -2.08 -24.36
CA LEU A 12 -8.43 -1.43 -25.62
C LEU A 12 -7.55 -1.91 -26.76
N GLY A 13 -8.16 -2.09 -27.92
CA GLY A 13 -7.45 -2.23 -29.18
C GLY A 13 -6.78 -0.91 -29.61
N ALA A 14 -5.90 -0.98 -30.60
CA ALA A 14 -5.25 0.21 -31.15
C ALA A 14 -6.32 1.19 -31.68
N LEU A 15 -6.30 2.41 -31.15
CA LEU A 15 -7.23 3.50 -31.48
C LEU A 15 -8.71 3.25 -31.12
N GLU A 16 -8.98 2.27 -30.27
CA GLU A 16 -10.34 2.02 -29.79
C GLU A 16 -10.73 3.05 -28.71
N PRO A 17 -11.88 3.74 -28.86
CA PRO A 17 -12.35 4.68 -27.85
C PRO A 17 -12.92 3.96 -26.64
N LEU A 18 -12.87 4.59 -25.46
CA LEU A 18 -13.50 4.09 -24.23
C LEU A 18 -14.98 3.83 -24.42
N GLY A 19 -15.40 2.57 -24.24
CA GLY A 19 -16.79 2.12 -24.32
C GLY A 19 -17.59 2.37 -23.02
N ALA A 20 -18.83 1.94 -22.98
CA ALA A 20 -19.68 2.06 -21.80
C ALA A 20 -19.14 1.21 -20.61
N ARG A 21 -18.61 0.02 -20.91
CA ARG A 21 -17.97 -0.86 -19.90
C ARG A 21 -16.75 -0.20 -19.27
N ASP A 22 -15.92 0.47 -20.08
CA ASP A 22 -14.71 1.13 -19.58
C ASP A 22 -15.06 2.31 -18.68
N ARG A 23 -16.06 3.11 -19.08
CA ARG A 23 -16.55 4.22 -18.24
C ARG A 23 -17.11 3.73 -16.91
N ALA A 24 -17.83 2.60 -16.90
CA ALA A 24 -18.34 1.99 -15.69
C ALA A 24 -17.19 1.50 -14.78
N ALA A 25 -16.16 0.84 -15.34
CA ALA A 25 -14.98 0.40 -14.59
C ALA A 25 -14.17 1.58 -14.02
N ILE A 26 -14.04 2.68 -14.76
CA ILE A 26 -13.40 3.91 -14.28
C ILE A 26 -14.18 4.50 -13.09
N ALA A 27 -15.51 4.61 -13.22
CA ALA A 27 -16.36 5.16 -12.16
C ALA A 27 -16.31 4.29 -10.88
N ASP A 28 -16.38 2.97 -11.01
CA ASP A 28 -16.22 2.02 -9.90
C ASP A 28 -14.84 2.18 -9.22
N ALA A 29 -13.78 2.18 -10.00
CA ALA A 29 -12.42 2.37 -9.49
C ALA A 29 -12.25 3.68 -8.72
N MET A 30 -12.82 4.78 -9.24
CA MET A 30 -12.81 6.08 -8.58
C MET A 30 -13.60 6.10 -7.27
N ALA A 31 -14.75 5.43 -7.23
CA ALA A 31 -15.55 5.29 -6.03
C ALA A 31 -14.84 4.46 -4.96
N ARG A 32 -14.27 3.30 -5.34
CA ARG A 32 -13.54 2.40 -4.43
C ARG A 32 -12.29 3.04 -3.83
N ALA A 33 -11.64 3.93 -4.57
CA ALA A 33 -10.44 4.66 -4.09
C ALA A 33 -10.77 6.00 -3.41
N ASP A 34 -12.04 6.34 -3.18
CA ASP A 34 -12.50 7.59 -2.57
C ASP A 34 -12.02 8.84 -3.33
N VAL A 35 -12.01 8.81 -4.67
CA VAL A 35 -11.56 9.93 -5.52
C VAL A 35 -12.61 10.45 -6.49
N ALA A 36 -13.85 9.98 -6.40
CA ALA A 36 -14.94 10.43 -7.29
C ALA A 36 -15.17 11.96 -7.18
N GLY A 37 -15.03 12.54 -5.98
CA GLY A 37 -15.13 13.98 -5.74
C GLY A 37 -14.00 14.83 -6.36
N LEU A 38 -12.94 14.19 -6.88
CA LEU A 38 -11.81 14.88 -7.50
C LEU A 38 -11.96 15.02 -9.03
N THR A 39 -13.10 14.58 -9.59
CA THR A 39 -13.39 14.71 -11.02
C THR A 39 -13.29 16.16 -11.47
N GLY A 40 -12.59 16.40 -12.59
CA GLY A 40 -12.36 17.73 -13.15
C GLY A 40 -11.24 18.54 -12.46
N ARG A 41 -10.68 18.10 -11.32
CA ARG A 41 -9.54 18.77 -10.72
C ARG A 41 -8.26 18.48 -11.49
N ARG A 42 -7.38 19.46 -11.54
CA ARG A 42 -6.04 19.33 -12.14
C ARG A 42 -5.14 18.52 -11.21
N ILE A 43 -4.28 17.69 -11.79
CA ILE A 43 -3.37 16.80 -11.05
C ILE A 43 -2.41 17.58 -10.14
N ASP A 44 -1.92 18.73 -10.63
CA ASP A 44 -1.00 19.61 -9.91
C ASP A 44 -1.60 20.33 -8.69
N THR A 45 -2.93 20.20 -8.49
CA THR A 45 -3.65 20.76 -7.34
C THR A 45 -4.02 19.70 -6.29
N LEU A 46 -3.65 18.44 -6.50
CA LEU A 46 -3.95 17.34 -5.57
C LEU A 46 -2.92 17.31 -4.42
N SER A 47 -3.40 16.97 -3.22
CA SER A 47 -2.49 16.61 -2.11
C SER A 47 -1.77 15.29 -2.41
N GLY A 48 -0.69 15.00 -1.65
CA GLY A 48 0.03 13.73 -1.79
C GLY A 48 -0.87 12.50 -1.60
N GLY A 49 -1.74 12.53 -0.59
CA GLY A 49 -2.70 11.45 -0.33
C GLY A 49 -3.77 11.33 -1.42
N GLU A 50 -4.35 12.46 -1.89
CA GLU A 50 -5.27 12.47 -3.02
C GLU A 50 -4.62 11.91 -4.30
N TRP A 51 -3.38 12.32 -4.58
CA TRP A 51 -2.62 11.83 -5.71
C TRP A 51 -2.40 10.31 -5.62
N GLN A 52 -2.00 9.80 -4.45
CA GLN A 52 -1.79 8.37 -4.25
C GLN A 52 -3.08 7.57 -4.43
N ARG A 53 -4.22 8.04 -3.91
CA ARG A 53 -5.53 7.41 -4.16
C ARG A 53 -5.91 7.41 -5.64
N VAL A 54 -5.61 8.47 -6.39
CA VAL A 54 -5.82 8.51 -7.85
C VAL A 54 -4.95 7.47 -8.57
N ARG A 55 -3.69 7.26 -8.14
CA ARG A 55 -2.82 6.19 -8.69
C ARG A 55 -3.39 4.80 -8.42
N ILE A 56 -3.91 4.56 -7.21
CA ILE A 56 -4.60 3.30 -6.86
C ILE A 56 -5.86 3.14 -7.72
N ALA A 57 -6.69 4.19 -7.86
CA ALA A 57 -7.86 4.16 -8.75
C ALA A 57 -7.50 3.76 -10.19
N ARG A 58 -6.40 4.30 -10.73
CA ARG A 58 -5.91 3.92 -12.06
C ARG A 58 -5.54 2.44 -12.15
N ALA A 59 -4.93 1.89 -11.10
CA ALA A 59 -4.64 0.45 -11.05
C ALA A 59 -5.92 -0.38 -10.94
N LEU A 60 -6.89 0.04 -10.11
CA LEU A 60 -8.20 -0.61 -9.97
C LEU A 60 -9.01 -0.61 -11.25
N ALA A 61 -8.90 0.43 -12.08
CA ALA A 61 -9.57 0.50 -13.38
C ALA A 61 -9.15 -0.61 -14.35
N GLN A 62 -8.05 -1.30 -14.09
CA GLN A 62 -7.66 -2.52 -14.81
C GLN A 62 -8.45 -3.76 -14.40
N GLU A 63 -9.33 -3.66 -13.39
CA GLU A 63 -10.07 -4.78 -12.81
C GLU A 63 -9.12 -5.92 -12.37
N PRO A 64 -8.05 -5.62 -11.58
CA PRO A 64 -7.02 -6.60 -11.23
C PRO A 64 -7.51 -7.55 -10.15
N ALA A 65 -7.06 -8.82 -10.19
CA ALA A 65 -7.18 -9.75 -9.08
C ALA A 65 -6.14 -9.49 -7.98
N ILE A 66 -4.99 -8.89 -8.35
CA ILE A 66 -3.86 -8.62 -7.45
C ILE A 66 -3.35 -7.20 -7.71
N LEU A 67 -3.19 -6.41 -6.64
CA LEU A 67 -2.51 -5.11 -6.65
C LEU A 67 -1.07 -5.28 -6.17
N LEU A 68 -0.13 -4.74 -6.94
CA LEU A 68 1.28 -4.62 -6.56
C LEU A 68 1.59 -3.15 -6.29
N LEU A 69 2.04 -2.84 -5.07
CA LEU A 69 2.33 -1.48 -4.65
C LEU A 69 3.75 -1.42 -4.08
N ASP A 70 4.54 -0.53 -4.64
CA ASP A 70 5.90 -0.25 -4.18
C ASP A 70 5.90 1.11 -3.48
N GLU A 71 6.20 1.11 -2.16
CA GLU A 71 6.25 2.27 -1.28
C GLU A 71 5.03 3.21 -1.45
N PRO A 72 3.78 2.70 -1.30
CA PRO A 72 2.59 3.49 -1.62
C PRO A 72 2.37 4.69 -0.71
N THR A 73 3.07 4.78 0.40
CA THR A 73 2.93 5.87 1.39
C THR A 73 4.18 6.74 1.49
N ALA A 74 5.17 6.56 0.61
CA ALA A 74 6.39 7.36 0.63
C ALA A 74 6.07 8.86 0.57
N SER A 75 6.65 9.63 1.48
CA SER A 75 6.48 11.08 1.61
C SER A 75 5.07 11.56 2.02
N LEU A 76 4.23 10.68 2.53
CA LEU A 76 2.96 11.05 3.16
C LEU A 76 3.17 11.29 4.67
N ASP A 77 2.32 12.10 5.27
CA ASP A 77 2.20 12.18 6.71
C ASP A 77 1.44 10.98 7.28
N LEU A 78 1.53 10.79 8.59
CA LEU A 78 0.95 9.64 9.28
C LEU A 78 -0.55 9.45 9.00
N GLY A 79 -1.32 10.56 8.93
CA GLY A 79 -2.76 10.47 8.67
C GLY A 79 -3.05 9.90 7.29
N HIS A 80 -2.39 10.43 6.28
CA HIS A 80 -2.55 9.96 4.90
C HIS A 80 -1.97 8.54 4.71
N GLU A 81 -0.87 8.16 5.42
CA GLU A 81 -0.38 6.78 5.40
C GLU A 81 -1.44 5.79 5.91
N MET A 82 -2.06 6.11 7.05
CA MET A 82 -3.13 5.29 7.62
C MET A 82 -4.31 5.14 6.66
N GLU A 83 -4.77 6.26 6.05
CA GLU A 83 -5.85 6.24 5.06
C GLU A 83 -5.56 5.32 3.86
N ILE A 84 -4.31 5.30 3.38
CA ILE A 84 -3.90 4.40 2.28
C ILE A 84 -3.93 2.94 2.72
N PHE A 85 -3.39 2.60 3.91
CA PHE A 85 -3.42 1.22 4.40
C PHE A 85 -4.85 0.75 4.68
N GLU A 86 -5.71 1.60 5.24
CA GLU A 86 -7.14 1.30 5.41
C GLU A 86 -7.85 1.09 4.06
N LEU A 87 -7.54 1.91 3.05
CA LEU A 87 -8.06 1.70 1.70
C LEU A 87 -7.64 0.33 1.16
N LEU A 88 -6.36 -0.03 1.27
CA LEU A 88 -5.86 -1.33 0.82
C LEU A 88 -6.52 -2.48 1.58
N ARG A 89 -6.78 -2.33 2.88
CA ARG A 89 -7.51 -3.33 3.68
C ARG A 89 -8.93 -3.52 3.15
N ARG A 90 -9.69 -2.42 2.95
CA ARG A 90 -11.04 -2.49 2.35
C ARG A 90 -11.05 -3.17 0.99
N LEU A 91 -10.06 -2.90 0.14
CA LEU A 91 -9.92 -3.55 -1.18
C LEU A 91 -9.66 -5.05 -1.05
N THR A 92 -8.86 -5.46 -0.07
CA THR A 92 -8.55 -6.87 0.20
C THR A 92 -9.78 -7.60 0.75
N ASP A 93 -10.52 -7.00 1.68
CA ASP A 93 -11.80 -7.53 2.17
C ASP A 93 -12.84 -7.64 1.04
N GLY A 94 -12.74 -6.78 0.03
CA GLY A 94 -13.52 -6.83 -1.21
C GLY A 94 -13.02 -7.83 -2.27
N GLY A 95 -12.03 -8.68 -1.94
CA GLY A 95 -11.56 -9.79 -2.79
C GLY A 95 -10.37 -9.49 -3.70
N ILE A 96 -9.71 -8.32 -3.58
CA ILE A 96 -8.47 -8.02 -4.31
C ILE A 96 -7.27 -8.35 -3.42
N ALA A 97 -6.41 -9.28 -3.82
CA ALA A 97 -5.16 -9.50 -3.11
C ALA A 97 -4.22 -8.29 -3.26
N SER A 98 -3.55 -7.88 -2.19
CA SER A 98 -2.60 -6.75 -2.21
C SER A 98 -1.21 -7.22 -1.77
N LEU A 99 -0.20 -6.96 -2.59
CA LEU A 99 1.20 -7.10 -2.22
C LEU A 99 1.83 -5.71 -2.12
N VAL A 100 2.26 -5.36 -0.92
CA VAL A 100 2.83 -4.04 -0.60
C VAL A 100 4.30 -4.18 -0.24
N VAL A 101 5.18 -3.49 -0.93
CA VAL A 101 6.57 -3.30 -0.52
C VAL A 101 6.62 -2.01 0.30
N THR A 102 7.16 -2.08 1.51
CA THR A 102 7.29 -0.93 2.41
C THR A 102 8.41 -1.14 3.42
N HIS A 103 8.96 -0.05 3.92
CA HIS A 103 9.87 -0.03 5.06
C HIS A 103 9.16 0.29 6.40
N HIS A 104 7.85 0.58 6.38
CA HIS A 104 7.05 0.88 7.57
C HIS A 104 6.56 -0.41 8.25
N LEU A 105 7.46 -1.08 8.99
CA LEU A 105 7.20 -2.40 9.59
C LEU A 105 6.00 -2.42 10.53
N ASN A 106 5.81 -1.38 11.33
CA ASN A 106 4.68 -1.30 12.26
C ASN A 106 3.33 -1.16 11.53
N LEU A 107 3.28 -0.41 10.43
CA LEU A 107 2.07 -0.33 9.60
C LEU A 107 1.82 -1.67 8.89
N ALA A 108 2.88 -2.28 8.32
CA ALA A 108 2.76 -3.61 7.73
C ALA A 108 2.23 -4.63 8.75
N ALA A 109 2.73 -4.62 10.00
CA ALA A 109 2.26 -5.52 11.05
C ALA A 109 0.79 -5.33 11.41
N ARG A 110 0.29 -4.08 11.33
CA ARG A 110 -1.09 -3.75 11.67
C ARG A 110 -2.09 -4.18 10.61
N PHE A 111 -1.71 -4.12 9.33
CA PHE A 111 -2.66 -4.28 8.22
C PHE A 111 -2.48 -5.55 7.41
N ALA A 112 -1.30 -6.19 7.44
CA ALA A 112 -1.03 -7.37 6.63
C ALA A 112 -1.48 -8.67 7.32
N ASP A 113 -2.04 -9.59 6.54
CA ASP A 113 -2.32 -10.96 6.99
C ASP A 113 -1.02 -11.79 7.07
N ALA A 114 -0.05 -11.49 6.20
CA ALA A 114 1.27 -12.10 6.17
C ALA A 114 2.34 -11.09 5.75
N MET A 115 3.56 -11.30 6.22
CA MET A 115 4.73 -10.50 5.89
C MET A 115 5.85 -11.38 5.34
N VAL A 116 6.66 -10.79 4.48
CA VAL A 116 7.96 -11.35 4.05
C VAL A 116 9.03 -10.32 4.40
N LEU A 117 9.94 -10.68 5.30
CA LEU A 117 11.09 -9.84 5.62
C LEU A 117 12.23 -10.17 4.65
N MET A 118 12.71 -9.14 3.96
CA MET A 118 13.78 -9.23 2.98
C MET A 118 15.08 -8.65 3.53
N ASN A 119 16.21 -9.31 3.26
CA ASN A 119 17.54 -8.79 3.51
C ASN A 119 18.48 -9.22 2.38
N GLU A 120 19.26 -8.28 1.85
CA GLU A 120 20.24 -8.53 0.76
C GLU A 120 19.66 -9.34 -0.41
N GLY A 121 18.44 -9.01 -0.83
CA GLY A 121 17.74 -9.67 -1.94
C GLY A 121 17.19 -11.07 -1.62
N ARG A 122 17.19 -11.50 -0.34
CA ARG A 122 16.69 -12.81 0.10
C ARG A 122 15.56 -12.66 1.11
N ALA A 123 14.57 -13.54 1.03
CA ALA A 123 13.57 -13.69 2.09
C ALA A 123 14.22 -14.36 3.31
N VAL A 124 14.23 -13.67 4.44
CA VAL A 124 14.84 -14.18 5.69
C VAL A 124 13.80 -14.67 6.69
N ALA A 125 12.54 -14.24 6.54
CA ALA A 125 11.39 -14.77 7.25
C ALA A 125 10.11 -14.51 6.45
N SER A 126 9.09 -15.37 6.64
CA SER A 126 7.75 -15.18 6.07
C SER A 126 6.71 -15.81 6.98
N GLY A 127 5.53 -15.19 7.06
CA GLY A 127 4.42 -15.66 7.88
C GLY A 127 3.59 -14.52 8.47
N PRO A 128 2.71 -14.81 9.43
CA PRO A 128 2.00 -13.77 10.18
C PRO A 128 2.96 -12.77 10.84
N PRO A 129 2.56 -11.49 11.02
CA PRO A 129 3.43 -10.46 11.59
C PRO A 129 4.13 -10.86 12.89
N ALA A 130 3.42 -11.51 13.82
CA ALA A 130 3.96 -11.95 15.10
C ALA A 130 5.10 -13.00 14.99
N GLN A 131 5.15 -13.75 13.88
CA GLN A 131 6.22 -14.72 13.63
C GLN A 131 7.41 -14.09 12.89
N VAL A 132 7.16 -13.05 12.12
CA VAL A 132 8.20 -12.37 11.32
C VAL A 132 8.92 -11.30 12.14
N LEU A 133 8.20 -10.57 12.99
CA LEU A 133 8.75 -9.47 13.80
C LEU A 133 9.29 -9.99 15.15
N GLU A 134 10.36 -10.80 15.08
CA GLU A 134 11.13 -11.23 16.24
C GLU A 134 12.31 -10.26 16.46
N ALA A 135 12.55 -9.84 17.72
CA ALA A 135 13.56 -8.85 18.05
C ALA A 135 14.94 -9.19 17.49
N GLY A 136 15.42 -10.41 17.74
CA GLY A 136 16.75 -10.83 17.28
C GLY A 136 16.89 -10.89 15.75
N LEU A 137 15.81 -11.17 15.02
CA LEU A 137 15.80 -11.15 13.56
C LEU A 137 15.83 -9.71 13.03
N VAL A 138 14.95 -8.85 13.58
CA VAL A 138 14.88 -7.43 13.20
C VAL A 138 16.21 -6.71 13.49
N GLU A 139 16.82 -6.97 14.66
CA GLU A 139 18.13 -6.43 15.02
C GLU A 139 19.24 -6.84 14.03
N ARG A 140 19.23 -8.09 13.57
CA ARG A 140 20.21 -8.55 12.56
C ARG A 140 20.01 -7.88 11.21
N VAL A 141 18.76 -7.72 10.77
CA VAL A 141 18.43 -7.16 9.45
C VAL A 141 18.71 -5.67 9.39
N PHE A 142 18.32 -4.92 10.44
CA PHE A 142 18.44 -3.46 10.46
C PHE A 142 19.69 -2.95 11.20
N ALA A 143 20.50 -3.85 11.75
CA ALA A 143 21.71 -3.53 12.53
C ALA A 143 21.46 -2.50 13.66
N TRP A 144 20.26 -2.56 14.27
CA TRP A 144 19.84 -1.66 15.33
C TRP A 144 19.11 -2.39 16.45
N PRO A 145 19.40 -2.10 17.75
CA PRO A 145 18.73 -2.73 18.88
C PRO A 145 17.25 -2.31 18.93
N VAL A 146 16.36 -3.29 19.06
CA VAL A 146 14.91 -3.06 19.13
C VAL A 146 14.30 -3.82 20.31
N ALA A 147 13.08 -3.42 20.69
CA ALA A 147 12.15 -4.23 21.46
C ALA A 147 10.93 -4.51 20.60
N ILE A 148 10.34 -5.68 20.74
CA ILE A 148 9.01 -5.94 20.24
C ILE A 148 8.04 -5.81 21.41
N ARG A 149 7.00 -5.01 21.24
CA ARG A 149 5.88 -4.86 22.18
C ARG A 149 4.62 -5.33 21.52
N ASP A 150 3.77 -5.97 22.28
CA ASP A 150 2.41 -6.25 21.84
C ASP A 150 1.52 -5.05 22.16
N GLU A 151 0.77 -4.59 21.19
CA GLU A 151 -0.24 -3.55 21.36
C GLU A 151 -1.53 -4.01 20.67
N ASP A 152 -2.50 -4.43 21.48
CA ASP A 152 -3.78 -4.99 21.03
C ASP A 152 -3.63 -6.22 20.11
N GLY A 153 -2.66 -7.10 20.40
CA GLY A 153 -2.37 -8.30 19.60
C GLY A 153 -1.54 -8.05 18.35
N VAL A 154 -1.06 -6.81 18.15
CA VAL A 154 -0.21 -6.43 17.02
C VAL A 154 1.22 -6.16 17.49
N PRO A 155 2.24 -6.87 16.97
CA PRO A 155 3.62 -6.62 17.33
C PRO A 155 4.09 -5.24 16.83
N GLN A 156 4.68 -4.45 17.74
CA GLN A 156 5.23 -3.13 17.46
C GLN A 156 6.74 -3.13 17.70
N ILE A 157 7.49 -2.66 16.72
CA ILE A 157 8.92 -2.45 16.83
C ILE A 157 9.18 -1.12 17.51
N VAL A 158 9.90 -1.16 18.63
CA VAL A 158 10.33 0.02 19.38
C VAL A 158 11.85 0.09 19.34
N PRO A 159 12.47 1.03 18.60
CA PRO A 159 13.90 1.21 18.59
C PRO A 159 14.43 1.55 20.00
N ARG A 160 15.55 0.92 20.39
CA ARG A 160 16.24 1.19 21.63
C ARG A 160 17.46 2.10 21.38
N ARG A 161 17.91 2.81 22.42
CA ARG A 161 19.21 3.48 22.37
C ARG A 161 20.32 2.43 22.36
N ARG A 162 21.36 2.64 21.58
CA ARG A 162 22.58 1.85 21.74
C ARG A 162 23.16 2.09 23.14
N PRO A 163 23.62 1.04 23.81
CA PRO A 163 24.14 1.17 25.20
C PRO A 163 25.36 2.09 25.29
N ASP A 164 26.20 2.17 24.26
CA ASP A 164 27.35 3.05 24.19
C ASP A 164 27.18 3.98 22.98
N GLY A 165 26.95 5.28 23.30
CA GLY A 165 26.80 6.28 22.28
C GLY A 165 28.09 6.47 21.48
N VAL A 166 28.14 5.95 20.28
CA VAL A 166 29.05 6.37 19.22
C VAL A 166 28.22 6.78 18.03
#